data_5777d43e2fb5601da397a5fc4c84db44
#
_entry.id   5777d43e2fb5601da397a5fc4c84db44
#
_cell.length_a   1.000
_cell.length_b   1.000
_cell.length_c   1.000
_cell.angle_alpha   90.00
_cell.angle_beta   90.00
_cell.angle_gamma   90.00
#
_symmetry.space_group_name_H-M   'P 1'
#
loop_
_entity.id
_entity.type
_entity.pdbx_description
1 polymer ?
#
loop_
_entity_poly.entity_id
_entity_poly.type
_entity_poly.pdbx_seq_one_letter_code
_entity_poly.pdbx_strand_id
1 'polypeptide(L)'
;MLEIGTGDLCIFCIAGFSGTDGQMSDRLAETAVELCRNYECGWTVQEFYEVRKLLDQTRLCIIPVVNPDGYEICRKGYGTVRNPIFRQMLKMQDVPCDEFVCNARGMDPALNFPTSFCNRKKIHQQPASENETKALIRIFQEYASRGLLVFCSSGKKIIYYRQEQGFSAGQKGYRLARHLKKCTRGKLERYSMDYEKQSDRRNMGRPEQFYGETIHQPAFRIEIPVTGKNREEEKKEIQEIMMIPLECIYSLTQQ
;
A
#
# COMPACT_ATOMS: atom_id res chain seq x y z
N MET A 1 10.21 -1.07 8.57
CA MET A 1 10.06 0.07 7.65
C MET A 1 11.44 0.45 7.13
N LEU A 2 11.53 0.74 5.84
CA LEU A 2 12.75 1.20 5.16
C LEU A 2 12.54 2.68 4.80
N GLU A 3 13.57 3.51 4.98
CA GLU A 3 13.53 4.93 4.63
C GLU A 3 14.58 5.22 3.57
N ILE A 4 14.20 5.92 2.50
CA ILE A 4 15.09 6.29 1.39
C ILE A 4 14.94 7.78 1.12
N GLY A 5 16.06 8.50 1.12
CA GLY A 5 16.11 9.95 0.95
C GLY A 5 16.22 10.70 2.28
N THR A 6 16.39 12.01 2.20
CA THR A 6 16.67 12.89 3.34
C THR A 6 15.61 13.96 3.57
N GLY A 7 14.56 14.01 2.74
CA GLY A 7 13.48 14.99 2.88
C GLY A 7 12.76 14.91 4.22
N ASP A 8 12.34 16.05 4.76
CA ASP A 8 11.61 16.14 6.04
C ASP A 8 10.23 15.50 5.99
N LEU A 9 9.57 15.59 4.84
CA LEU A 9 8.26 14.99 4.60
C LEU A 9 8.44 13.65 3.90
N CYS A 10 7.53 12.71 4.15
CA CYS A 10 7.58 11.40 3.51
C CYS A 10 6.34 11.08 2.68
N ILE A 11 6.48 10.09 1.80
CA ILE A 11 5.39 9.35 1.19
C ILE A 11 5.50 7.91 1.66
N PHE A 12 4.40 7.37 2.17
CA PHE A 12 4.32 5.97 2.54
C PHE A 12 4.04 5.08 1.33
N CYS A 13 4.82 4.01 1.18
CA CYS A 13 4.62 2.94 0.20
C CYS A 13 4.44 1.63 0.96
N ILE A 14 3.25 1.08 0.97
CA ILE A 14 2.89 -0.03 1.86
C ILE A 14 2.28 -1.17 1.04
N ALA A 15 2.64 -2.42 1.35
CA ALA A 15 2.04 -3.61 0.75
C ALA A 15 1.87 -4.74 1.78
N GLY A 16 1.27 -5.86 1.35
CA GLY A 16 1.21 -7.08 2.15
C GLY A 16 0.27 -7.01 3.34
N PHE A 17 -0.89 -6.39 3.19
CA PHE A 17 -1.98 -6.49 4.16
C PHE A 17 -2.63 -7.87 4.15
N SER A 18 -2.81 -8.43 2.97
CA SER A 18 -3.33 -9.79 2.77
C SER A 18 -2.20 -10.80 2.68
N GLY A 19 -2.39 -11.99 3.23
CA GLY A 19 -1.46 -13.09 3.03
C GLY A 19 -1.30 -13.46 1.56
N THR A 20 -2.36 -13.31 0.76
CA THR A 20 -2.35 -13.58 -0.68
C THR A 20 -1.53 -12.59 -1.50
N ASP A 21 -1.19 -11.41 -0.94
CA ASP A 21 -0.39 -10.37 -1.59
C ASP A 21 1.13 -10.56 -1.44
N GLY A 22 1.59 -11.76 -1.12
CA GLY A 22 3.00 -12.05 -0.87
C GLY A 22 3.92 -11.68 -2.05
N GLN A 23 3.47 -11.87 -3.28
CA GLN A 23 4.23 -11.48 -4.47
C GLN A 23 4.40 -9.96 -4.57
N MET A 24 3.36 -9.17 -4.29
CA MET A 24 3.47 -7.70 -4.24
C MET A 24 4.43 -7.26 -3.14
N SER A 25 4.40 -7.92 -1.99
CA SER A 25 5.34 -7.67 -0.89
C SER A 25 6.80 -7.85 -1.33
N ASP A 26 7.09 -8.95 -2.04
CA ASP A 26 8.42 -9.23 -2.58
C ASP A 26 8.83 -8.17 -3.61
N ARG A 27 7.94 -7.82 -4.54
CA ARG A 27 8.21 -6.80 -5.57
C ARG A 27 8.44 -5.42 -4.97
N LEU A 28 7.68 -5.04 -3.93
CA LEU A 28 7.90 -3.75 -3.27
C LEU A 28 9.24 -3.74 -2.51
N ALA A 29 9.65 -4.85 -1.91
CA ALA A 29 10.96 -4.97 -1.27
C ALA A 29 12.10 -4.87 -2.29
N GLU A 30 12.00 -5.54 -3.43
CA GLU A 30 12.95 -5.45 -4.55
C GLU A 30 13.00 -4.03 -5.14
N THR A 31 11.83 -3.39 -5.27
CA THR A 31 11.73 -1.98 -5.70
C THR A 31 12.46 -1.05 -4.72
N ALA A 32 12.37 -1.29 -3.42
CA ALA A 32 13.12 -0.51 -2.42
C ALA A 32 14.64 -0.64 -2.62
N VAL A 33 15.14 -1.84 -2.88
CA VAL A 33 16.57 -2.08 -3.16
C VAL A 33 17.01 -1.34 -4.43
N GLU A 34 16.20 -1.38 -5.48
CA GLU A 34 16.51 -0.68 -6.74
C GLU A 34 16.46 0.83 -6.56
N LEU A 35 15.49 1.37 -5.80
CA LEU A 35 15.44 2.79 -5.45
C LEU A 35 16.67 3.25 -4.65
N CYS A 36 17.14 2.43 -3.69
CA CYS A 36 18.37 2.73 -2.96
C CYS A 36 19.56 2.85 -3.90
N ARG A 37 19.74 1.91 -4.83
CA ARG A 37 20.81 1.95 -5.83
C ARG A 37 20.74 3.20 -6.70
N ASN A 38 19.55 3.51 -7.22
CA ASN A 38 19.35 4.71 -8.06
C ASN A 38 19.63 5.98 -7.27
N TYR A 39 19.26 6.04 -5.99
CA TYR A 39 19.53 7.16 -5.10
C TYR A 39 21.02 7.33 -4.84
N GLU A 40 21.74 6.27 -4.46
CA GLU A 40 23.17 6.29 -4.18
C GLU A 40 24.00 6.64 -5.41
N CYS A 41 23.64 6.08 -6.57
CA CYS A 41 24.33 6.35 -7.83
C CYS A 41 23.95 7.71 -8.46
N GLY A 42 22.89 8.37 -7.98
CA GLY A 42 22.36 9.59 -8.57
C GLY A 42 21.78 9.36 -9.97
N TRP A 43 21.22 8.19 -10.22
CA TRP A 43 20.68 7.85 -11.53
C TRP A 43 19.34 8.54 -11.80
N THR A 44 19.09 8.74 -13.10
CA THR A 44 17.82 9.25 -13.61
C THR A 44 17.01 8.09 -14.16
N VAL A 45 15.78 7.95 -13.68
CA VAL A 45 14.84 6.93 -14.15
C VAL A 45 14.01 7.49 -15.30
N GLN A 46 13.89 6.73 -16.39
CA GLN A 46 13.19 7.10 -17.62
C GLN A 46 13.61 8.46 -18.20
N GLU A 47 14.90 8.81 -18.12
CA GLU A 47 15.45 10.08 -18.61
C GLU A 47 14.83 11.35 -18.03
N PHE A 48 13.99 11.22 -16.99
CA PHE A 48 13.20 12.30 -16.48
C PHE A 48 13.26 12.46 -14.94
N TYR A 49 13.21 11.35 -14.18
CA TYR A 49 13.19 11.42 -12.72
C TYR A 49 14.61 11.36 -12.16
N GLU A 50 15.13 12.48 -11.73
CA GLU A 50 16.37 12.57 -10.96
C GLU A 50 16.12 12.05 -9.54
N VAL A 51 16.37 10.74 -9.32
CA VAL A 51 15.95 10.03 -8.10
C VAL A 51 16.48 10.71 -6.84
N ARG A 52 17.77 11.06 -6.81
CA ARG A 52 18.40 11.72 -5.66
C ARG A 52 17.72 13.05 -5.35
N LYS A 53 17.52 13.90 -6.34
CA LYS A 53 16.92 15.22 -6.16
C LYS A 53 15.47 15.13 -5.65
N LEU A 54 14.71 14.17 -6.13
CA LEU A 54 13.33 13.94 -5.67
C LEU A 54 13.31 13.46 -4.22
N LEU A 55 14.16 12.48 -3.89
CA LEU A 55 14.16 11.86 -2.56
C LEU A 55 14.84 12.73 -1.49
N ASP A 56 15.69 13.68 -1.88
CA ASP A 56 16.21 14.70 -0.96
C ASP A 56 15.14 15.76 -0.60
N GLN A 57 14.12 15.92 -1.43
CA GLN A 57 12.97 16.79 -1.13
C GLN A 57 11.86 16.09 -0.35
N THR A 58 11.61 14.82 -0.66
CA THR A 58 10.55 14.02 -0.03
C THR A 58 11.00 12.57 0.04
N ARG A 59 11.29 12.08 1.24
CA ARG A 59 11.74 10.70 1.44
C ARG A 59 10.61 9.69 1.23
N LEU A 60 10.97 8.46 0.92
CA LEU A 60 10.05 7.31 0.89
C LEU A 60 10.16 6.51 2.17
N CYS A 61 9.02 6.19 2.77
CA CYS A 61 8.89 5.25 3.88
C CYS A 61 8.22 3.98 3.35
N ILE A 62 8.96 2.90 3.22
CA ILE A 62 8.50 1.67 2.55
C ILE A 62 8.27 0.57 3.58
N ILE A 63 7.06 -0.02 3.56
CA ILE A 63 6.66 -1.15 4.40
C ILE A 63 6.18 -2.27 3.47
N PRO A 64 7.05 -3.21 3.07
CA PRO A 64 6.69 -4.23 2.10
C PRO A 64 5.69 -5.27 2.62
N VAL A 65 5.74 -5.56 3.92
CA VAL A 65 4.90 -6.60 4.56
C VAL A 65 4.28 -6.01 5.82
N VAL A 66 2.97 -5.78 5.78
CA VAL A 66 2.20 -5.35 6.96
C VAL A 66 1.76 -6.55 7.79
N ASN A 67 1.36 -7.63 7.14
CA ASN A 67 0.84 -8.86 7.75
C ASN A 67 1.84 -10.02 7.58
N PRO A 68 2.88 -10.09 8.42
CA PRO A 68 3.88 -11.15 8.32
C PRO A 68 3.30 -12.53 8.61
N ASP A 69 2.31 -12.62 9.48
CA ASP A 69 1.64 -13.90 9.78
C ASP A 69 0.92 -14.47 8.56
N GLY A 70 0.11 -13.66 7.88
CA GLY A 70 -0.59 -14.05 6.66
C GLY A 70 0.38 -14.42 5.53
N TYR A 71 1.46 -13.63 5.38
CA TYR A 71 2.52 -13.91 4.43
C TYR A 71 3.18 -15.29 4.65
N GLU A 72 3.50 -15.62 5.90
CA GLU A 72 4.09 -16.92 6.26
C GLU A 72 3.09 -18.07 6.12
N ILE A 73 1.82 -17.87 6.49
CA ILE A 73 0.76 -18.89 6.35
C ILE A 73 0.56 -19.25 4.88
N CYS A 74 0.46 -18.27 3.99
CA CYS A 74 0.28 -18.51 2.56
C CYS A 74 1.45 -19.31 1.95
N ARG A 75 2.67 -19.10 2.43
CA ARG A 75 3.87 -19.74 1.89
C ARG A 75 4.19 -21.11 2.50
N LYS A 76 3.96 -21.28 3.79
CA LYS A 76 4.43 -22.42 4.58
C LYS A 76 3.32 -23.15 5.32
N GLY A 77 2.09 -22.66 5.20
CA GLY A 77 0.91 -23.25 5.83
C GLY A 77 0.71 -22.86 7.29
N TYR A 78 -0.41 -23.30 7.86
CA TYR A 78 -0.84 -23.00 9.24
C TYR A 78 0.13 -23.50 10.33
N GLY A 79 1.09 -24.36 9.98
CA GLY A 79 2.14 -24.81 10.90
C GLY A 79 3.01 -23.69 11.46
N THR A 80 3.10 -22.56 10.78
CA THR A 80 3.86 -21.35 11.18
C THR A 80 3.24 -20.62 12.37
N VAL A 81 1.94 -20.79 12.60
CA VAL A 81 1.24 -20.16 13.73
C VAL A 81 1.66 -20.78 15.04
N ARG A 82 2.39 -20.02 15.86
CA ARG A 82 3.00 -20.51 17.11
C ARG A 82 1.94 -20.89 18.15
N ASN A 83 0.88 -20.09 18.29
CA ASN A 83 -0.17 -20.36 19.26
C ASN A 83 -1.04 -21.56 18.80
N PRO A 84 -1.07 -22.67 19.54
CA PRO A 84 -1.80 -23.87 19.14
C PRO A 84 -3.32 -23.67 19.05
N ILE A 85 -3.88 -22.81 19.89
CA ILE A 85 -5.31 -22.49 19.90
C ILE A 85 -5.68 -21.75 18.59
N PHE A 86 -4.95 -20.70 18.26
CA PHE A 86 -5.19 -19.96 17.00
C PHE A 86 -4.95 -20.85 15.78
N ARG A 87 -3.90 -21.66 15.79
CA ARG A 87 -3.63 -22.62 14.70
C ARG A 87 -4.79 -23.59 14.50
N GLN A 88 -5.35 -24.14 15.59
CA GLN A 88 -6.50 -25.03 15.51
C GLN A 88 -7.75 -24.31 15.00
N MET A 89 -8.01 -23.10 15.51
CA MET A 89 -9.14 -22.27 15.10
C MET A 89 -9.07 -21.94 13.60
N LEU A 90 -7.88 -21.57 13.09
CA LEU A 90 -7.71 -21.27 11.67
C LEU A 90 -7.90 -22.49 10.79
N LYS A 91 -7.39 -23.67 11.20
CA LYS A 91 -7.63 -24.92 10.47
C LYS A 91 -9.10 -25.31 10.40
N MET A 92 -9.89 -24.97 11.41
CA MET A 92 -11.35 -25.26 11.41
C MET A 92 -12.13 -24.37 10.45
N GLN A 93 -11.54 -23.28 9.94
CA GLN A 93 -12.19 -22.43 8.93
C GLN A 93 -12.15 -23.05 7.53
N ASP A 94 -11.36 -24.09 7.33
CA ASP A 94 -11.21 -24.85 6.07
C ASP A 94 -10.86 -23.95 4.86
N VAL A 95 -10.08 -22.90 5.10
CA VAL A 95 -9.59 -21.99 4.06
C VAL A 95 -8.25 -22.53 3.55
N PRO A 96 -8.05 -22.70 2.24
CA PRO A 96 -6.73 -23.01 1.68
C PRO A 96 -5.69 -21.98 2.07
N CYS A 97 -4.46 -22.42 2.38
CA CYS A 97 -3.42 -21.50 2.84
C CYS A 97 -3.08 -20.41 1.83
N ASP A 98 -3.12 -20.73 0.54
CA ASP A 98 -2.85 -19.81 -0.59
C ASP A 98 -3.97 -18.78 -0.82
N GLU A 99 -5.15 -19.00 -0.23
CA GLU A 99 -6.28 -18.07 -0.24
C GLU A 99 -6.44 -17.30 1.09
N PHE A 100 -5.51 -17.48 2.04
CA PHE A 100 -5.64 -16.93 3.37
C PHE A 100 -5.27 -15.45 3.42
N VAL A 101 -6.22 -14.58 3.80
CA VAL A 101 -6.07 -13.12 3.79
C VAL A 101 -5.73 -12.52 5.16
N CYS A 102 -6.05 -13.22 6.25
CA CYS A 102 -5.99 -12.71 7.61
C CYS A 102 -4.59 -12.84 8.26
N ASN A 103 -4.45 -12.31 9.47
CA ASN A 103 -3.29 -12.58 10.34
C ASN A 103 -3.49 -13.88 11.15
N ALA A 104 -2.54 -14.23 12.03
CA ALA A 104 -2.61 -15.45 12.85
C ALA A 104 -3.80 -15.50 13.82
N ARG A 105 -4.47 -14.38 14.07
CA ARG A 105 -5.70 -14.29 14.88
C ARG A 105 -6.99 -14.44 14.06
N GLY A 106 -6.87 -14.61 12.74
CA GLY A 106 -8.02 -14.66 11.83
C GLY A 106 -8.65 -13.32 11.54
N MET A 107 -7.91 -12.22 11.73
CA MET A 107 -8.36 -10.85 11.48
C MET A 107 -7.72 -10.29 10.23
N ASP A 108 -8.51 -9.59 9.40
CA ASP A 108 -8.01 -8.89 8.22
C ASP A 108 -7.48 -7.50 8.61
N PRO A 109 -6.14 -7.27 8.59
CA PRO A 109 -5.57 -5.97 8.96
C PRO A 109 -5.97 -4.85 8.00
N ALA A 110 -6.31 -5.16 6.77
CA ALA A 110 -6.74 -4.18 5.78
C ALA A 110 -8.12 -3.57 6.08
N LEU A 111 -8.90 -4.19 6.95
CA LEU A 111 -10.26 -3.77 7.32
C LEU A 111 -10.39 -3.43 8.81
N ASN A 112 -9.28 -3.25 9.51
CA ASN A 112 -9.24 -3.08 10.96
C ASN A 112 -9.03 -1.61 11.42
N PHE A 113 -8.96 -0.64 10.50
CA PHE A 113 -8.73 0.76 10.85
C PHE A 113 -10.00 1.43 11.42
N PRO A 114 -9.84 2.33 12.41
CA PRO A 114 -10.95 3.08 13.02
C PRO A 114 -11.38 4.26 12.13
N THR A 115 -12.16 3.96 11.10
CA THR A 115 -12.71 4.96 10.18
C THR A 115 -14.11 5.38 10.58
N SER A 116 -14.60 6.51 10.05
CA SER A 116 -15.94 7.05 10.34
C SER A 116 -17.06 6.05 10.05
N PHE A 117 -16.85 5.15 9.11
CA PHE A 117 -17.81 4.12 8.68
C PHE A 117 -17.44 2.70 9.12
N CYS A 118 -16.63 2.56 10.15
CA CYS A 118 -16.23 1.26 10.67
C CYS A 118 -17.47 0.40 11.02
N ASN A 119 -17.53 -0.82 10.50
CA ASN A 119 -18.67 -1.70 10.68
C ASN A 119 -18.68 -2.33 12.08
N ARG A 120 -19.24 -1.60 13.06
CA ARG A 120 -19.39 -2.04 14.46
C ARG A 120 -20.27 -3.28 14.66
N LYS A 121 -20.90 -3.81 13.61
CA LYS A 121 -21.87 -4.91 13.71
C LYS A 121 -21.25 -6.31 13.72
N LYS A 122 -19.99 -6.47 13.39
CA LYS A 122 -19.31 -7.77 13.57
C LYS A 122 -18.73 -7.83 14.97
N ILE A 123 -19.37 -8.63 15.83
CA ILE A 123 -19.13 -8.78 17.28
C ILE A 123 -17.64 -9.07 17.63
N HIS A 124 -16.83 -9.51 16.68
CA HIS A 124 -15.45 -9.92 16.90
C HIS A 124 -14.38 -8.99 16.29
N GLN A 125 -14.78 -7.89 15.64
CA GLN A 125 -13.84 -6.97 15.00
C GLN A 125 -13.92 -5.58 15.60
N GLN A 126 -13.26 -5.39 16.75
CA GLN A 126 -13.05 -4.04 17.27
C GLN A 126 -12.04 -3.33 16.37
N PRO A 127 -12.33 -2.08 15.94
CA PRO A 127 -11.38 -1.26 15.21
C PRO A 127 -10.06 -1.11 15.98
N ALA A 128 -8.95 -1.14 15.26
CA ALA A 128 -7.61 -1.09 15.84
C ALA A 128 -7.33 -2.17 16.90
N SER A 129 -7.91 -3.37 16.76
CA SER A 129 -7.62 -4.49 17.65
C SER A 129 -6.24 -5.10 17.39
N GLU A 130 -5.80 -5.09 16.11
CA GLU A 130 -4.59 -5.77 15.65
C GLU A 130 -3.33 -4.92 15.84
N ASN A 131 -2.23 -5.59 16.16
CA ASN A 131 -0.95 -4.92 16.42
C ASN A 131 -0.39 -4.25 15.17
N GLU A 132 -0.59 -4.85 14.01
CA GLU A 132 -0.21 -4.33 12.70
C GLU A 132 -0.93 -3.00 12.43
N THR A 133 -2.23 -2.95 12.69
CA THR A 133 -3.04 -1.74 12.54
C THR A 133 -2.61 -0.66 13.52
N LYS A 134 -2.38 -1.01 14.80
CA LYS A 134 -1.90 -0.06 15.81
C LYS A 134 -0.54 0.54 15.45
N ALA A 135 0.37 -0.30 14.95
CA ALA A 135 1.69 0.14 14.54
C ALA A 135 1.61 1.13 13.37
N LEU A 136 0.77 0.85 12.37
CA LEU A 136 0.59 1.77 11.25
C LEU A 136 -0.09 3.08 11.65
N ILE A 137 -1.11 3.03 12.50
CA ILE A 137 -1.77 4.24 13.03
C ILE A 137 -0.73 5.14 13.71
N ARG A 138 0.13 4.55 14.55
CA ARG A 138 1.20 5.27 15.24
C ARG A 138 2.19 5.89 14.25
N ILE A 139 2.66 5.14 13.25
CA ILE A 139 3.56 5.62 12.20
C ILE A 139 2.92 6.79 11.44
N PHE A 140 1.65 6.68 11.03
CA PHE A 140 0.97 7.75 10.32
C PHE A 140 0.82 9.04 11.14
N GLN A 141 0.74 8.94 12.46
CA GLN A 141 0.62 10.09 13.36
C GLN A 141 1.99 10.71 13.73
N GLU A 142 3.05 9.89 13.82
CA GLU A 142 4.39 10.33 14.21
C GLU A 142 5.16 10.96 13.04
N TYR A 143 4.91 10.53 11.80
CA TYR A 143 5.65 11.01 10.63
C TYR A 143 4.92 12.13 9.90
N ALA A 144 5.62 13.22 9.63
CA ALA A 144 5.14 14.26 8.73
C ALA A 144 5.12 13.72 7.29
N SER A 145 3.92 13.53 6.73
CA SER A 145 3.76 12.84 5.45
C SER A 145 2.90 13.62 4.46
N ARG A 146 3.14 13.39 3.16
CA ARG A 146 2.45 14.03 2.04
C ARG A 146 1.48 13.12 1.30
N GLY A 147 1.55 11.81 1.53
CA GLY A 147 0.70 10.85 0.84
C GLY A 147 0.92 9.42 1.28
N LEU A 148 -0.06 8.57 0.96
CA LEU A 148 -0.06 7.14 1.19
C LEU A 148 -0.34 6.41 -0.12
N LEU A 149 0.53 5.45 -0.46
CA LEU A 149 0.39 4.52 -1.58
C LEU A 149 0.31 3.10 -1.02
N VAL A 150 -0.85 2.45 -1.14
CA VAL A 150 -1.05 1.05 -0.76
C VAL A 150 -1.07 0.20 -2.02
N PHE A 151 -0.10 -0.70 -2.14
CA PHE A 151 0.06 -1.58 -3.29
C PHE A 151 -0.58 -2.93 -3.04
N CYS A 152 -1.34 -3.43 -4.02
CA CYS A 152 -2.01 -4.73 -4.01
C CYS A 152 -1.78 -5.45 -5.34
N SER A 153 -1.73 -6.80 -5.31
CA SER A 153 -1.49 -7.63 -6.49
C SER A 153 -2.73 -7.90 -7.35
N SER A 154 -3.82 -7.16 -7.17
CA SER A 154 -5.09 -7.37 -7.85
C SER A 154 -5.38 -6.30 -8.88
N GLY A 155 -5.81 -6.71 -10.07
CA GLY A 155 -6.37 -5.80 -11.06
C GLY A 155 -5.35 -4.88 -11.76
N LYS A 156 -5.85 -3.82 -12.39
CA LYS A 156 -5.12 -2.69 -13.00
C LYS A 156 -5.89 -1.43 -12.70
N LYS A 157 -5.74 -0.89 -11.48
CA LYS A 157 -6.59 0.19 -11.02
C LYS A 157 -5.85 1.13 -10.08
N ILE A 158 -6.11 2.41 -10.21
CA ILE A 158 -5.71 3.44 -9.25
C ILE A 158 -6.99 3.94 -8.58
N ILE A 159 -7.14 3.63 -7.30
CA ILE A 159 -8.29 4.03 -6.51
C ILE A 159 -7.83 5.15 -5.60
N TYR A 160 -8.43 6.32 -5.72
CA TYR A 160 -8.13 7.46 -4.89
C TYR A 160 -9.23 7.70 -3.86
N TYR A 161 -8.82 8.11 -2.67
CA TYR A 161 -9.72 8.48 -1.60
C TYR A 161 -10.24 9.88 -1.81
N ARG A 162 -11.56 10.02 -1.89
CA ARG A 162 -12.24 11.30 -1.89
C ARG A 162 -12.51 11.67 -0.44
N GLN A 163 -11.75 12.61 0.08
CA GLN A 163 -12.03 13.19 1.40
C GLN A 163 -13.37 13.92 1.34
N GLU A 164 -14.19 13.80 2.38
CA GLU A 164 -15.43 14.60 2.53
C GLU A 164 -15.17 16.10 2.73
N GLN A 165 -13.91 16.48 2.88
CA GLN A 165 -13.47 17.85 3.09
C GLN A 165 -13.38 18.61 1.78
N GLY A 166 -14.48 19.26 1.41
CA GLY A 166 -14.49 20.35 0.43
C GLY A 166 -14.01 19.99 -0.99
N PHE A 167 -14.50 20.72 -1.95
CA PHE A 167 -14.23 20.54 -3.38
C PHE A 167 -12.73 20.57 -3.76
N SER A 168 -11.91 21.40 -3.07
CA SER A 168 -10.48 21.56 -3.38
C SER A 168 -9.63 20.32 -3.02
N ALA A 169 -9.89 19.67 -1.89
CA ALA A 169 -9.16 18.48 -1.47
C ALA A 169 -9.49 17.27 -2.36
N GLY A 170 -10.76 17.11 -2.74
CA GLY A 170 -11.18 16.10 -3.70
C GLY A 170 -10.55 16.30 -5.09
N GLN A 171 -10.35 17.56 -5.52
CA GLN A 171 -9.64 17.87 -6.77
C GLN A 171 -8.15 17.53 -6.70
N LYS A 172 -7.48 17.74 -5.56
CA LYS A 172 -6.06 17.42 -5.39
C LYS A 172 -5.82 15.92 -5.58
N GLY A 173 -6.59 15.08 -4.90
CA GLY A 173 -6.54 13.62 -5.06
C GLY A 173 -6.80 13.18 -6.50
N TYR A 174 -7.82 13.73 -7.16
CA TYR A 174 -8.12 13.42 -8.55
C TYR A 174 -7.01 13.85 -9.53
N ARG A 175 -6.45 15.05 -9.36
CA ARG A 175 -5.35 15.53 -10.22
C ARG A 175 -4.14 14.61 -10.08
N LEU A 176 -3.75 14.26 -8.85
CA LEU A 176 -2.64 13.37 -8.60
C LEU A 176 -2.89 11.97 -9.18
N ALA A 177 -4.10 11.40 -9.01
CA ALA A 177 -4.46 10.14 -9.64
C ALA A 177 -4.34 10.16 -11.18
N ARG A 178 -4.69 11.29 -11.82
CA ARG A 178 -4.47 11.47 -13.28
C ARG A 178 -2.99 11.48 -13.64
N HIS A 179 -2.15 12.11 -12.84
CA HIS A 179 -0.70 12.11 -13.06
C HIS A 179 -0.13 10.70 -12.88
N LEU A 180 -0.47 10.01 -11.80
CA LEU A 180 -0.09 8.61 -11.59
C LEU A 180 -0.54 7.70 -12.75
N LYS A 181 -1.74 7.93 -13.31
CA LYS A 181 -2.20 7.20 -14.49
C LYS A 181 -1.38 7.48 -15.75
N LYS A 182 -0.81 8.66 -15.89
CA LYS A 182 -0.05 9.07 -17.08
C LYS A 182 1.43 8.70 -17.03
N CYS A 183 2.01 8.59 -15.84
CA CYS A 183 3.46 8.46 -15.66
C CYS A 183 4.05 7.18 -16.24
N THR A 184 3.27 6.14 -16.37
CA THR A 184 3.73 4.87 -16.95
C THR A 184 3.44 4.81 -18.44
N ARG A 185 3.92 5.75 -19.21
CA ARG A 185 3.89 5.87 -20.69
C ARG A 185 3.32 4.63 -21.41
N GLY A 186 2.01 4.60 -21.65
CA GLY A 186 1.32 3.56 -22.42
C GLY A 186 0.91 2.31 -21.61
N LYS A 187 1.43 2.06 -20.41
CA LYS A 187 1.01 0.92 -19.58
C LYS A 187 -0.11 1.29 -18.61
N LEU A 188 -0.06 2.45 -17.99
CA LEU A 188 -1.14 2.97 -17.14
C LEU A 188 -2.31 3.57 -17.93
N GLU A 189 -2.20 3.79 -19.22
CA GLU A 189 -3.37 4.04 -20.06
C GLU A 189 -4.39 2.90 -19.99
N ARG A 190 -3.92 1.71 -19.59
CA ARG A 190 -4.77 0.54 -19.34
C ARG A 190 -5.37 0.50 -17.93
N TYR A 191 -4.92 1.37 -17.02
CA TYR A 191 -5.44 1.42 -15.65
C TYR A 191 -6.70 2.27 -15.61
N SER A 192 -7.75 1.72 -15.05
CA SER A 192 -8.94 2.48 -14.73
C SER A 192 -8.67 3.35 -13.50
N MET A 193 -9.24 4.55 -13.48
CA MET A 193 -9.32 5.36 -12.28
C MET A 193 -10.68 5.15 -11.64
N ASP A 194 -10.70 4.98 -10.35
CA ASP A 194 -11.92 4.89 -9.57
C ASP A 194 -11.76 5.68 -8.26
N TYR A 195 -12.87 6.04 -7.64
CA TYR A 195 -12.88 6.56 -6.28
C TYR A 195 -13.70 5.63 -5.40
N GLU A 196 -13.29 5.47 -4.15
CA GLU A 196 -14.04 4.63 -3.25
C GLU A 196 -15.32 5.34 -2.82
N LYS A 197 -16.44 4.72 -3.14
CA LYS A 197 -17.74 5.22 -2.73
C LYS A 197 -17.95 4.84 -1.28
N GLN A 198 -18.31 5.80 -0.43
CA GLN A 198 -18.70 5.58 0.96
C GLN A 198 -19.80 4.53 1.15
N SER A 199 -20.62 4.30 0.13
CA SER A 199 -21.70 3.32 0.15
C SER A 199 -21.25 1.86 0.07
N ASP A 200 -19.98 1.58 -0.26
CA ASP A 200 -19.50 0.20 -0.32
C ASP A 200 -19.06 -0.29 1.07
N ARG A 201 -20.03 -0.82 1.80
CA ARG A 201 -19.85 -1.37 3.16
C ARG A 201 -18.78 -2.48 3.26
N ARG A 202 -18.34 -3.04 2.13
CA ARG A 202 -17.30 -4.08 2.08
C ARG A 202 -15.89 -3.53 2.24
N ASN A 203 -15.71 -2.24 2.02
CA ASN A 203 -14.42 -1.56 2.03
C ASN A 203 -14.20 -0.65 3.24
N MET A 204 -14.99 -0.81 4.29
CA MET A 204 -14.88 0.01 5.50
C MET A 204 -13.69 -0.40 6.36
N GLY A 205 -13.05 0.58 7.00
CA GLY A 205 -11.91 0.33 7.88
C GLY A 205 -10.58 0.17 7.16
N ARG A 206 -10.43 0.69 5.93
CA ARG A 206 -9.20 0.61 5.15
C ARG A 206 -8.16 1.63 5.59
N PRO A 207 -6.86 1.32 5.42
CA PRO A 207 -5.76 2.23 5.74
C PRO A 207 -5.84 3.55 4.98
N GLU A 208 -6.20 3.51 3.69
CA GLU A 208 -6.30 4.69 2.84
C GLU A 208 -7.42 5.63 3.33
N GLN A 209 -8.55 5.06 3.74
CA GLN A 209 -9.66 5.81 4.31
C GLN A 209 -9.24 6.47 5.62
N PHE A 210 -8.66 5.70 6.55
CA PHE A 210 -8.18 6.21 7.83
C PHE A 210 -7.16 7.34 7.64
N TYR A 211 -6.19 7.13 6.74
CA TYR A 211 -5.16 8.12 6.45
C TYR A 211 -5.76 9.41 5.88
N GLY A 212 -6.68 9.30 4.93
CA GLY A 212 -7.38 10.45 4.36
C GLY A 212 -8.21 11.22 5.39
N GLU A 213 -8.93 10.52 6.27
CA GLU A 213 -9.77 11.12 7.32
C GLU A 213 -8.96 11.77 8.45
N THR A 214 -7.80 11.19 8.82
CA THR A 214 -7.04 11.59 10.00
C THR A 214 -5.86 12.49 9.67
N ILE A 215 -5.12 12.18 8.61
CA ILE A 215 -3.90 12.92 8.20
C ILE A 215 -4.23 14.01 7.19
N HIS A 216 -5.39 13.92 6.53
CA HIS A 216 -5.86 14.88 5.53
C HIS A 216 -4.92 15.06 4.34
N GLN A 217 -4.19 14.00 3.98
CA GLN A 217 -3.32 13.95 2.81
C GLN A 217 -3.84 12.91 1.80
N PRO A 218 -3.43 13.03 0.52
CA PRO A 218 -3.84 12.08 -0.52
C PRO A 218 -3.49 10.64 -0.17
N ALA A 219 -4.42 9.72 -0.39
CA ALA A 219 -4.24 8.29 -0.20
C ALA A 219 -4.74 7.52 -1.43
N PHE A 220 -3.98 6.53 -1.84
CA PHE A 220 -4.25 5.74 -3.04
C PHE A 220 -4.09 4.25 -2.75
N ARG A 221 -5.01 3.45 -3.31
CA ARG A 221 -4.78 2.02 -3.49
C ARG A 221 -4.40 1.77 -4.96
N ILE A 222 -3.26 1.17 -5.15
CA ILE A 222 -2.65 0.89 -6.45
C ILE A 222 -2.71 -0.61 -6.67
N GLU A 223 -3.57 -1.03 -7.57
CA GLU A 223 -3.71 -2.43 -7.95
C GLU A 223 -2.88 -2.71 -9.20
N ILE A 224 -1.81 -3.49 -9.03
CA ILE A 224 -0.89 -3.89 -10.10
C ILE A 224 -0.86 -5.41 -10.18
N PRO A 225 -1.13 -6.03 -11.34
CA PRO A 225 -1.00 -7.47 -11.46
C PRO A 225 0.47 -7.86 -11.38
N VAL A 226 0.82 -8.68 -10.41
CA VAL A 226 2.13 -9.28 -10.27
C VAL A 226 2.01 -10.74 -10.69
N THR A 227 2.65 -11.07 -11.80
CA THR A 227 2.58 -12.41 -12.40
C THR A 227 3.94 -13.06 -12.57
N GLY A 228 5.01 -12.27 -12.43
CA GLY A 228 6.42 -12.55 -12.60
C GLY A 228 6.83 -14.00 -12.81
N LYS A 229 6.65 -14.49 -14.05
CA LYS A 229 7.01 -15.87 -14.43
C LYS A 229 8.49 -16.01 -14.82
N ASN A 230 9.13 -14.89 -15.09
CA ASN A 230 10.53 -14.84 -15.50
C ASN A 230 11.16 -13.50 -15.07
N ARG A 231 12.51 -13.48 -15.08
CA ARG A 231 13.31 -12.33 -14.63
C ARG A 231 13.06 -11.02 -15.40
N GLU A 232 12.63 -11.10 -16.66
CA GLU A 232 12.34 -9.90 -17.45
C GLU A 232 11.00 -9.28 -17.05
N GLU A 233 9.99 -10.12 -16.78
CA GLU A 233 8.70 -9.66 -16.27
C GLU A 233 8.85 -9.05 -14.89
N GLU A 234 9.62 -9.70 -14.00
CA GLU A 234 9.92 -9.17 -12.67
C GLU A 234 10.56 -7.77 -12.71
N LYS A 235 11.56 -7.58 -13.59
CA LYS A 235 12.18 -6.26 -13.79
C LYS A 235 11.18 -5.20 -14.27
N LYS A 236 10.27 -5.58 -15.18
CA LYS A 236 9.23 -4.67 -15.66
C LYS A 236 8.25 -4.29 -14.54
N GLU A 237 7.86 -5.26 -13.71
CA GLU A 237 7.00 -5.04 -12.55
C GLU A 237 7.67 -4.09 -11.53
N ILE A 238 8.95 -4.32 -11.21
CA ILE A 238 9.75 -3.45 -10.33
C ILE A 238 9.80 -2.02 -10.89
N GLN A 239 10.06 -1.86 -12.18
CA GLN A 239 10.08 -0.54 -12.81
C GLN A 239 8.72 0.15 -12.74
N GLU A 240 7.64 -0.59 -12.96
CA GLU A 240 6.28 -0.06 -12.89
C GLU A 240 5.92 0.39 -11.48
N ILE A 241 6.24 -0.42 -10.46
CA ILE A 241 6.02 -0.08 -9.06
C ILE A 241 6.86 1.14 -8.66
N MET A 242 8.13 1.21 -9.09
CA MET A 242 9.06 2.30 -8.78
C MET A 242 8.61 3.66 -9.34
N MET A 243 7.99 3.66 -10.51
CA MET A 243 7.53 4.89 -11.16
C MET A 243 6.46 5.62 -10.36
N ILE A 244 5.60 4.90 -9.66
CA ILE A 244 4.44 5.47 -8.98
C ILE A 244 4.84 6.41 -7.84
N PRO A 245 5.70 6.04 -6.89
CA PRO A 245 6.15 6.97 -5.85
C PRO A 245 6.99 8.12 -6.42
N LEU A 246 7.81 7.91 -7.43
CA LEU A 246 8.60 8.97 -8.06
C LEU A 246 7.70 10.02 -8.72
N GLU A 247 6.68 9.60 -9.49
CA GLU A 247 5.69 10.52 -10.05
C GLU A 247 4.88 11.22 -8.96
N CYS A 248 4.51 10.51 -7.89
CA CYS A 248 3.80 11.10 -6.77
C CYS A 248 4.60 12.25 -6.15
N ILE A 249 5.90 12.05 -5.89
CA ILE A 249 6.80 13.09 -5.38
C ILE A 249 6.89 14.24 -6.38
N TYR A 250 7.19 13.93 -7.64
CA TYR A 250 7.34 14.93 -8.69
C TYR A 250 6.10 15.81 -8.84
N SER A 251 4.93 15.19 -8.91
CA SER A 251 3.66 15.93 -9.02
C SER A 251 3.33 16.78 -7.79
N LEU A 252 3.77 16.37 -6.60
CA LEU A 252 3.60 17.15 -5.37
C LEU A 252 4.61 18.30 -5.22
N THR A 253 5.76 18.21 -5.88
CA THR A 253 6.78 19.29 -5.86
C THR A 253 6.50 20.39 -6.87
N GLN A 254 5.66 20.11 -7.88
CA GLN A 254 5.25 21.10 -8.90
C GLN A 254 4.00 21.90 -8.51
N GLN A 255 3.38 21.60 -7.37
CA GLN A 255 2.20 22.32 -6.82
C GLN A 255 2.62 23.35 -5.77
#